data_01173ffb0d120743ad3e0a53df11b8ec
#
_entry.id   01173ffb0d120743ad3e0a53df11b8ec
#
_cell.length_a   1.000
_cell.length_b   1.000
_cell.length_c   1.000
_cell.angle_alpha   90.00
_cell.angle_beta   90.00
_cell.angle_gamma   90.00
#
_symmetry.space_group_name_H-M   'P 1'
#
loop_
_entity.id
_entity.type
_entity.pdbx_description
1 polymer ?
#
loop_
_entity_poly.entity_id
_entity_poly.type
_entity_poly.pdbx_seq_one_letter_code
_entity_poly.pdbx_strand_id
1 'polypeptide(L)' 'NFGNPYDPEVYWQFVHAIQGMGDACRSLQTPVTGGNVSFYNQNPDGPVYPTPTIGMVGIVSDIKDKMTLHFKQPGDIILL' A
#
# COMPACT_ATOMS: atom_id res chain seq x y z
N ASN A 1 -4.58 2.79 -7.77
CA ASN A 1 -4.83 3.49 -9.04
C ASN A 1 -3.73 3.15 -10.04
N PHE A 2 -4.11 2.86 -11.28
CA PHE A 2 -3.21 2.48 -12.36
C PHE A 2 -3.70 3.08 -13.68
N GLY A 3 -2.82 3.21 -14.66
CA GLY A 3 -3.15 3.62 -16.01
C GLY A 3 -3.95 2.56 -16.78
N ASN A 4 -3.81 2.57 -18.09
CA ASN A 4 -4.46 1.59 -18.96
C ASN A 4 -3.81 0.21 -18.82
N PRO A 5 -4.51 -0.84 -18.33
CA PRO A 5 -3.92 -2.17 -18.10
C PRO A 5 -3.58 -2.93 -19.39
N TYR A 6 -4.00 -2.45 -20.57
CA TYR A 6 -3.54 -3.00 -21.85
C TYR A 6 -2.16 -2.49 -22.26
N ASP A 7 -1.62 -1.47 -21.57
CA ASP A 7 -0.24 -1.07 -21.70
C ASP A 7 0.63 -2.09 -20.95
N PRO A 8 1.63 -2.72 -21.61
CA PRO A 8 2.47 -3.72 -20.97
C PRO A 8 3.23 -3.23 -19.74
N GLU A 9 3.66 -1.97 -19.71
CA GLU A 9 4.32 -1.38 -18.57
C GLU A 9 3.36 -1.21 -17.39
N VAL A 10 2.17 -0.68 -17.62
CA VAL A 10 1.11 -0.53 -16.60
C VAL A 10 0.68 -1.89 -16.06
N TYR A 11 0.55 -2.89 -16.95
CA TYR A 11 0.23 -4.25 -16.53
C TYR A 11 1.33 -4.85 -15.64
N TRP A 12 2.59 -4.66 -16.01
CA TRP A 12 3.73 -5.08 -15.21
C TRP A 12 3.71 -4.43 -13.82
N GLN A 13 3.50 -3.12 -13.75
CA GLN A 13 3.37 -2.37 -12.49
C GLN A 13 2.26 -2.93 -11.61
N PHE A 14 1.09 -3.21 -12.19
CA PHE A 14 -0.05 -3.77 -11.49
C PHE A 14 0.27 -5.16 -10.92
N VAL A 15 0.82 -6.06 -11.73
CA VAL A 15 1.17 -7.42 -11.28
C VAL A 15 2.16 -7.37 -10.11
N HIS A 16 3.21 -6.56 -10.21
CA HIS A 16 4.21 -6.47 -9.16
C HIS A 16 3.69 -5.79 -7.89
N ALA A 17 2.79 -4.82 -8.02
CA ALA A 17 2.11 -4.25 -6.87
C ALA A 17 1.27 -5.31 -6.12
N ILE A 18 0.51 -6.14 -6.85
CA ILE A 18 -0.26 -7.24 -6.25
C ILE A 18 0.65 -8.29 -5.60
N GLN A 19 1.76 -8.64 -6.23
CA GLN A 19 2.75 -9.56 -5.65
C GLN A 19 3.32 -9.01 -4.35
N GLY A 20 3.78 -7.76 -4.35
CA GLY A 20 4.31 -7.10 -3.16
C GLY A 20 3.30 -7.01 -2.02
N MET A 21 2.05 -6.66 -2.32
CA MET A 21 0.98 -6.69 -1.32
C MET A 21 0.75 -8.11 -0.75
N GLY A 22 0.77 -9.13 -1.61
CA GLY A 22 0.66 -10.52 -1.20
C GLY A 22 1.79 -10.98 -0.29
N ASP A 23 3.03 -10.57 -0.60
CA ASP A 23 4.20 -10.87 0.22
C ASP A 23 4.10 -10.20 1.60
N ALA A 24 3.71 -8.93 1.64
CA ALA A 24 3.48 -8.22 2.88
C ALA A 24 2.38 -8.89 3.73
N CYS A 25 1.26 -9.24 3.12
CA CYS A 25 0.16 -9.94 3.81
C CYS A 25 0.62 -11.27 4.43
N ARG A 26 1.44 -12.03 3.72
CA ARG A 26 2.00 -13.30 4.24
C ARG A 26 2.97 -13.05 5.38
N SER A 27 3.86 -12.09 5.22
CA SER A 27 4.86 -11.73 6.25
C SER A 27 4.21 -11.22 7.54
N LEU A 28 3.19 -10.39 7.40
CA LEU A 28 2.47 -9.79 8.53
C LEU A 28 1.32 -10.66 9.05
N GLN A 29 1.03 -11.80 8.39
CA GLN A 29 -0.10 -12.68 8.68
C GLN A 29 -1.44 -11.91 8.71
N THR A 30 -1.59 -10.94 7.82
CA THR A 30 -2.75 -10.07 7.74
C THR A 30 -3.40 -10.21 6.35
N PRO A 31 -4.58 -10.81 6.23
CA PRO A 31 -5.23 -11.01 4.95
C PRO A 31 -5.85 -9.71 4.41
N VAL A 32 -5.98 -9.62 3.10
CA VAL A 32 -6.86 -8.63 2.47
C VAL A 32 -8.32 -9.06 2.69
N THR A 33 -9.13 -8.15 3.22
CA THR A 33 -10.56 -8.37 3.49
C THR A 33 -11.48 -7.68 2.49
N GLY A 34 -10.96 -6.74 1.72
CA GLY A 34 -11.72 -6.02 0.71
C GLY A 34 -10.91 -4.88 0.11
N GLY A 35 -11.51 -4.22 -0.85
CA GLY A 35 -10.90 -3.10 -1.55
C GLY A 35 -11.45 -2.96 -2.96
N ASN A 36 -10.81 -2.11 -3.75
CA ASN A 36 -11.13 -1.90 -5.15
C ASN A 36 -9.86 -1.65 -5.95
N VAL A 37 -9.97 -1.74 -7.26
CA VAL A 37 -8.94 -1.29 -8.19
C VAL A 37 -9.55 -0.29 -9.16
N SER A 38 -8.79 0.76 -9.48
CA SER A 38 -9.15 1.77 -10.48
C SER A 38 -8.10 1.78 -11.57
N PHE A 39 -8.53 1.58 -12.80
CA PHE A 39 -7.72 1.58 -14.02
C PHE A 39 -8.07 2.75 -14.92
N TYR A 40 -7.31 2.90 -16.00
CA TYR A 40 -7.46 3.96 -17.01
C TYR A 40 -7.29 5.37 -16.44
N ASN A 41 -6.58 5.49 -15.33
CA ASN A 41 -6.24 6.78 -14.74
C ASN A 41 -5.04 7.38 -15.47
N GLN A 42 -5.33 8.17 -16.48
CA GLN A 42 -4.31 8.81 -17.33
C GLN A 42 -4.85 10.07 -17.98
N ASN A 43 -3.94 10.91 -18.43
CA ASN A 43 -4.20 12.11 -19.23
C ASN A 43 -3.32 12.07 -20.49
N PRO A 44 -3.32 13.12 -21.35
CA PRO A 44 -2.47 13.18 -22.53
C PRO A 44 -0.97 13.06 -22.26
N ASP A 45 -0.52 13.40 -21.05
CA ASP A 45 0.90 13.33 -20.65
C ASP A 45 1.33 11.92 -20.21
N GLY A 46 0.36 11.04 -19.97
CA GLY A 46 0.63 9.64 -19.61
C GLY A 46 -0.21 9.09 -18.44
N PRO A 47 0.09 7.87 -18.01
CA PRO A 47 -0.59 7.23 -16.88
C PRO A 47 -0.19 7.85 -15.54
N VAL A 48 -1.07 7.74 -14.55
CA VAL A 48 -0.70 8.03 -13.17
C VAL A 48 0.38 7.05 -12.68
N TYR A 49 1.17 7.46 -11.71
CA TYR A 49 2.09 6.54 -11.03
C TYR A 49 1.31 5.38 -10.39
N PRO A 50 1.87 4.15 -10.41
CA PRO A 50 1.23 3.01 -9.77
C PRO A 50 1.10 3.27 -8.27
N THR A 51 -0.12 3.40 -7.78
CA THR A 51 -0.38 3.89 -6.42
C THR A 51 -1.36 2.97 -5.71
N PRO A 52 -0.91 1.84 -5.15
CA PRO A 52 -1.70 1.10 -4.17
C PRO A 52 -1.78 1.91 -2.87
N THR A 53 -2.97 1.95 -2.28
CA THR A 53 -3.19 2.59 -0.97
C THR A 53 -3.73 1.54 -0.03
N ILE A 54 -3.06 1.37 1.12
CA ILE A 54 -3.36 0.32 2.08
C ILE A 54 -3.94 0.93 3.34
N GLY A 55 -5.11 0.45 3.74
CA GLY A 55 -5.69 0.69 5.05
C GLY A 55 -5.62 -0.59 5.89
N MET A 56 -5.14 -0.48 7.12
CA MET A 56 -5.11 -1.60 8.06
C MET A 56 -5.83 -1.23 9.34
N VAL A 57 -6.57 -2.20 9.88
CA VAL A 57 -7.24 -2.08 11.18
C VAL A 57 -6.76 -3.22 12.06
N GLY A 58 -6.39 -2.91 13.29
CA GLY A 58 -5.94 -3.88 14.27
C GLY A 58 -6.48 -3.55 15.65
N ILE A 59 -6.30 -4.49 16.58
CA ILE A 59 -6.66 -4.33 17.98
C ILE A 59 -5.39 -4.06 18.79
N VAL A 60 -5.37 -2.96 19.53
CA VAL A 60 -4.35 -2.66 20.53
C VAL A 60 -4.87 -3.14 21.88
N SER A 61 -4.23 -4.15 22.45
CA SER A 61 -4.70 -4.81 23.67
C SER A 61 -4.55 -3.93 24.94
N ASP A 62 -3.52 -3.10 25.01
CA ASP A 62 -3.31 -2.13 26.08
C ASP A 62 -3.22 -0.71 25.49
N ILE A 63 -4.00 0.20 26.03
CA ILE A 63 -3.98 1.61 25.61
C ILE A 63 -2.62 2.28 25.75
N LYS A 64 -1.76 1.76 26.64
CA LYS A 64 -0.39 2.26 26.81
C LYS A 64 0.47 2.04 25.57
N ASP A 65 0.17 1.03 24.76
CA ASP A 65 0.89 0.71 23.53
C ASP A 65 0.48 1.59 22.35
N LYS A 66 -0.45 2.52 22.58
CA LYS A 66 -0.90 3.46 21.56
C LYS A 66 0.23 4.36 21.09
N MET A 67 0.42 4.40 19.78
CA MET A 67 1.34 5.33 19.11
C MET A 67 0.58 6.37 18.29
N THR A 68 1.17 7.54 18.17
CA THR A 68 0.71 8.62 17.28
C THR A 68 1.78 8.94 16.24
N LEU A 69 1.44 9.67 15.18
CA LEU A 69 2.31 9.88 14.01
C LEU A 69 3.60 10.68 14.31
N HIS A 70 3.60 11.53 15.31
CA HIS A 70 4.79 12.33 15.61
C HIS A 70 5.88 11.52 16.32
N PHE A 71 7.14 11.85 16.07
CA PHE A 71 8.28 11.32 16.82
C PHE A 71 8.17 11.67 18.30
N LYS A 72 8.59 10.77 19.17
CA LYS A 72 8.39 10.91 20.62
C LYS A 72 9.57 11.59 21.29
N GLN A 73 10.78 11.20 20.91
CA GLN A 73 11.99 11.73 21.53
C GLN A 73 13.17 11.71 20.55
N PRO A 74 14.17 12.58 20.76
CA PRO A 74 15.43 12.48 20.02
C PRO A 74 16.11 11.13 20.24
N GLY A 75 16.59 10.51 19.18
CA GLY A 75 17.25 9.21 19.22
C GLY A 75 16.35 8.02 18.91
N ASP A 76 15.04 8.22 18.68
CA ASP A 76 14.16 7.17 18.20
C ASP A 76 14.65 6.63 16.85
N ILE A 77 14.64 5.30 16.71
CA ILE A 77 15.07 4.62 15.48
C ILE A 77 13.92 4.60 14.49
N ILE A 78 14.20 5.02 13.27
CA ILE A 78 13.28 4.93 12.14
C ILE A 78 13.58 3.65 11.37
N LEU A 79 12.58 2.77 11.24
CA LEU A 79 12.66 1.55 10.45
C LEU A 79 11.80 1.72 9.20
N LEU A 80 12.30 1.22 8.06
CA LEU A 80 11.60 1.16 6.78
C LEU A 80 11.40 -0.30 6.38
#